data_46e7359adb91cb7073efecca2ef76a1f
#
_entry.id   46e7359adb91cb7073efecca2ef76a1f
#
_cell.length_a   1.000
_cell.length_b   1.000
_cell.length_c   1.000
_cell.angle_alpha   90.00
_cell.angle_beta   90.00
_cell.angle_gamma   90.00
#
_symmetry.space_group_name_H-M   'P 1'
#
loop_
_entity.id
_entity.type
_entity.pdbx_description
1 polymer ?
#
loop_
_entity_poly.entity_id
_entity_poly.type
_entity_poly.pdbx_seq_one_letter_code
_entity_poly.pdbx_strand_id
1 'polypeptide(L)'
;MDELRKRQKIISQLVEARLEQGISQAELARRLGIQRSGINRLESGTQNPTLDMILKIASALGKDVSLELNDKEEPMSHVYSLRIYDTELMRFSMEKQGLSGLVAEILYTNEEQAHLLPLDMERTGKGVIHWLERRVIPKNRAFVDEILKTLGLSHNDTKGIIDVCKGLSLNDSYWVVPEGFEGKFSQYNLYENRFSEILALVAYTGAGGSRQAFTTSPELTTGGMLPKAWRYVEHDGIYLYKGGTTGASNAGREPYCEYYASQIAETMRLNAVHYDLENWKGITASKCALFTNIDTAYIPIGRIVRTGGIAACLAYYDKLGPEFSEQIRSMLVFDALIYNEDRHFGNFGVLRDNHSGNIIAPAPIFDNGLSLFCYAGKEDYA
;
A
#
# COMPACT_ATOMS: atom_id res chain seq x y z
N MET A 1 -15.98 15.65 12.22
CA MET A 1 -15.41 14.64 11.29
C MET A 1 -16.23 13.36 11.24
N ASP A 2 -16.81 12.92 12.31
CA ASP A 2 -17.61 11.68 12.40
C ASP A 2 -18.89 11.73 11.56
N GLU A 3 -19.64 12.85 11.59
CA GLU A 3 -20.88 13.03 10.83
C GLU A 3 -20.64 12.96 9.30
N LEU A 4 -19.51 13.48 8.83
CA LEU A 4 -19.11 13.42 7.44
C LEU A 4 -18.84 11.96 6.98
N ARG A 5 -18.18 11.18 7.84
CA ARG A 5 -17.91 9.75 7.61
C ARG A 5 -19.18 8.91 7.55
N LYS A 6 -20.10 9.12 8.51
CA LYS A 6 -21.40 8.42 8.54
C LYS A 6 -22.22 8.72 7.29
N ARG A 7 -22.27 9.98 6.87
CA ARG A 7 -22.93 10.39 5.62
C ARG A 7 -22.32 9.72 4.40
N GLN A 8 -20.99 9.70 4.29
CA GLN A 8 -20.29 9.07 3.16
C GLN A 8 -20.57 7.58 3.07
N LYS A 9 -20.61 6.87 4.22
CA LYS A 9 -20.96 5.45 4.27
C LYS A 9 -22.36 5.19 3.67
N ILE A 10 -23.35 6.00 4.03
CA ILE A 10 -24.71 5.87 3.49
C ILE A 10 -24.73 6.12 1.98
N ILE A 11 -24.06 7.18 1.52
CA ILE A 11 -23.98 7.49 0.09
C ILE A 11 -23.32 6.35 -0.69
N SER A 12 -22.23 5.78 -0.19
CA SER A 12 -21.54 4.65 -0.84
C SER A 12 -22.44 3.43 -0.97
N GLN A 13 -23.21 3.08 0.06
CA GLN A 13 -24.17 1.97 0.01
C GLN A 13 -25.25 2.19 -1.07
N LEU A 14 -25.73 3.42 -1.23
CA LEU A 14 -26.69 3.75 -2.28
C LEU A 14 -26.08 3.66 -3.68
N VAL A 15 -24.82 4.08 -3.84
CA VAL A 15 -24.08 3.97 -5.10
C VAL A 15 -23.84 2.50 -5.46
N GLU A 16 -23.40 1.67 -4.51
CA GLU A 16 -23.23 0.23 -4.69
C GLU A 16 -24.54 -0.43 -5.12
N ALA A 17 -25.62 -0.19 -4.39
CA ALA A 17 -26.93 -0.75 -4.72
C ALA A 17 -27.40 -0.38 -6.14
N ARG A 18 -27.10 0.84 -6.60
CA ARG A 18 -27.38 1.26 -7.96
C ARG A 18 -26.52 0.54 -9.00
N LEU A 19 -25.23 0.41 -8.74
CA LEU A 19 -24.27 -0.26 -9.64
C LEU A 19 -24.55 -1.75 -9.77
N GLU A 20 -24.85 -2.43 -8.65
CA GLU A 20 -25.25 -3.85 -8.64
C GLU A 20 -26.44 -4.13 -9.54
N GLN A 21 -27.38 -3.18 -9.66
CA GLN A 21 -28.55 -3.30 -10.51
C GLN A 21 -28.31 -2.81 -11.95
N GLY A 22 -27.11 -2.37 -12.29
CA GLY A 22 -26.78 -1.83 -13.61
C GLY A 22 -27.50 -0.51 -13.94
N ILE A 23 -28.06 0.19 -12.94
CA ILE A 23 -28.83 1.42 -13.13
C ILE A 23 -27.87 2.61 -13.31
N SER A 24 -27.99 3.35 -14.42
CA SER A 24 -27.24 4.58 -14.64
C SER A 24 -27.73 5.73 -13.75
N GLN A 25 -26.86 6.74 -13.51
CA GLN A 25 -27.27 7.97 -12.82
C GLN A 25 -28.46 8.67 -13.50
N ALA A 26 -28.50 8.63 -14.83
CA ALA A 26 -29.63 9.21 -15.62
C ALA A 26 -30.94 8.45 -15.40
N GLU A 27 -30.87 7.12 -15.35
CA GLU A 27 -32.05 6.29 -15.09
C GLU A 27 -32.56 6.46 -13.66
N LEU A 28 -31.66 6.50 -12.67
CA LEU A 28 -32.04 6.77 -11.28
C LEU A 28 -32.68 8.15 -11.14
N ALA A 29 -32.10 9.17 -11.76
CA ALA A 29 -32.65 10.53 -11.77
C ALA A 29 -34.09 10.58 -12.38
N ARG A 30 -34.29 9.82 -13.47
CA ARG A 30 -35.61 9.68 -14.11
C ARG A 30 -36.65 9.04 -13.18
N ARG A 31 -36.29 7.96 -12.48
CA ARG A 31 -37.14 7.27 -11.49
C ARG A 31 -37.54 8.18 -10.33
N LEU A 32 -36.67 9.08 -9.93
CA LEU A 32 -36.87 10.01 -8.83
C LEU A 32 -37.51 11.32 -9.25
N GLY A 33 -37.69 11.57 -10.57
CA GLY A 33 -38.23 12.83 -11.09
C GLY A 33 -37.31 14.04 -10.85
N ILE A 34 -35.99 13.84 -10.77
CA ILE A 34 -34.98 14.89 -10.52
C ILE A 34 -33.98 14.98 -11.66
N GLN A 35 -33.17 16.04 -11.69
CA GLN A 35 -32.13 16.20 -12.69
C GLN A 35 -30.93 15.26 -12.41
N ARG A 36 -30.29 14.72 -13.44
CA ARG A 36 -29.07 13.89 -13.34
C ARG A 36 -27.96 14.56 -12.55
N SER A 37 -27.80 15.89 -12.70
CA SER A 37 -26.84 16.68 -11.95
C SER A 37 -27.04 16.61 -10.43
N GLY A 38 -28.27 16.40 -9.96
CA GLY A 38 -28.58 16.17 -8.53
C GLY A 38 -28.01 14.85 -8.03
N ILE A 39 -28.21 13.76 -8.79
CA ILE A 39 -27.63 12.46 -8.46
C ILE A 39 -26.09 12.52 -8.48
N ASN A 40 -25.49 13.15 -9.49
CA ASN A 40 -24.05 13.29 -9.57
C ASN A 40 -23.48 14.06 -8.36
N ARG A 41 -24.07 15.18 -7.94
CA ARG A 41 -23.64 15.95 -6.77
C ARG A 41 -23.80 15.16 -5.47
N LEU A 42 -24.83 14.35 -5.35
CA LEU A 42 -25.04 13.48 -4.21
C LEU A 42 -23.98 12.39 -4.16
N GLU A 43 -23.77 11.66 -5.24
CA GLU A 43 -22.78 10.56 -5.32
C GLU A 43 -21.33 11.07 -5.19
N SER A 44 -21.03 12.28 -5.69
CA SER A 44 -19.73 12.93 -5.50
C SER A 44 -19.52 13.52 -4.10
N GLY A 45 -20.53 13.46 -3.23
CA GLY A 45 -20.45 14.00 -1.87
C GLY A 45 -20.44 15.54 -1.79
N THR A 46 -20.66 16.23 -2.91
CA THR A 46 -20.71 17.71 -2.96
C THR A 46 -22.05 18.29 -2.50
N GLN A 47 -23.06 17.44 -2.36
CA GLN A 47 -24.37 17.82 -1.84
C GLN A 47 -24.65 17.07 -0.53
N ASN A 48 -25.22 17.77 0.44
CA ASN A 48 -25.71 17.16 1.68
C ASN A 48 -27.14 16.61 1.44
N PRO A 49 -27.35 15.28 1.37
CA PRO A 49 -28.68 14.73 1.18
C PRO A 49 -29.51 14.88 2.44
N THR A 50 -30.78 15.17 2.27
CA THR A 50 -31.77 15.05 3.35
C THR A 50 -32.11 13.58 3.58
N LEU A 51 -32.61 13.24 4.78
CA LEU A 51 -33.11 11.90 5.07
C LEU A 51 -34.17 11.44 4.05
N ASP A 52 -35.10 12.33 3.69
CA ASP A 52 -36.13 12.05 2.67
C ASP A 52 -35.52 11.67 1.32
N MET A 53 -34.40 12.31 0.93
CA MET A 53 -33.74 12.01 -0.34
C MET A 53 -33.09 10.61 -0.26
N ILE A 54 -32.47 10.25 0.86
CA ILE A 54 -31.88 8.92 1.10
C ILE A 54 -32.94 7.83 1.00
N LEU A 55 -34.06 8.03 1.70
CA LEU A 55 -35.21 7.09 1.69
C LEU A 55 -35.82 6.92 0.28
N LYS A 56 -36.00 8.01 -0.46
CA LYS A 56 -36.50 7.98 -1.84
C LYS A 56 -35.55 7.22 -2.78
N ILE A 57 -34.25 7.45 -2.67
CA ILE A 57 -33.25 6.76 -3.50
C ILE A 57 -33.24 5.26 -3.16
N ALA A 58 -33.20 4.90 -1.88
CA ALA A 58 -33.23 3.50 -1.46
C ALA A 58 -34.49 2.79 -1.97
N SER A 59 -35.66 3.40 -1.80
CA SER A 59 -36.94 2.88 -2.33
C SER A 59 -36.92 2.70 -3.85
N ALA A 60 -36.34 3.66 -4.60
CA ALA A 60 -36.23 3.58 -6.06
C ALA A 60 -35.26 2.46 -6.52
N LEU A 61 -34.37 2.03 -5.62
CA LEU A 61 -33.45 0.91 -5.80
C LEU A 61 -33.97 -0.41 -5.17
N GLY A 62 -35.24 -0.43 -4.69
CA GLY A 62 -35.84 -1.60 -4.06
C GLY A 62 -35.14 -2.03 -2.78
N LYS A 63 -34.46 -1.11 -2.09
CA LYS A 63 -33.78 -1.33 -0.80
C LYS A 63 -34.58 -0.64 0.30
N ASP A 64 -34.54 -1.24 1.50
CA ASP A 64 -35.09 -0.64 2.71
C ASP A 64 -33.98 -0.01 3.55
N VAL A 65 -34.29 1.05 4.29
CA VAL A 65 -33.35 1.77 5.16
C VAL A 65 -33.80 1.60 6.60
N SER A 66 -33.00 0.92 7.40
CA SER A 66 -33.17 0.92 8.84
C SER A 66 -32.24 1.97 9.47
N LEU A 67 -32.79 2.80 10.37
CA LEU A 67 -32.03 3.74 11.18
C LEU A 67 -32.05 3.25 12.63
N GLU A 68 -30.88 2.83 13.10
CA GLU A 68 -30.68 2.51 14.50
C GLU A 68 -29.99 3.68 15.21
N LEU A 69 -30.58 4.19 16.29
CA LEU A 69 -29.94 5.14 17.18
C LEU A 69 -29.15 4.34 18.21
N ASN A 70 -27.86 4.26 17.97
CA ASN A 70 -26.92 3.70 18.96
C ASN A 70 -26.41 4.83 19.85
N ASP A 71 -26.14 4.54 21.13
CA ASP A 71 -25.41 5.47 21.97
C ASP A 71 -24.14 5.91 21.25
N LYS A 72 -23.73 7.18 21.49
CA LYS A 72 -22.44 7.63 20.93
C LYS A 72 -21.40 6.60 21.28
N GLU A 73 -20.82 5.95 20.25
CA GLU A 73 -19.62 5.16 20.46
C GLU A 73 -18.66 6.00 21.31
N GLU A 74 -18.24 5.47 22.43
CA GLU A 74 -17.14 6.05 23.20
C GLU A 74 -15.96 6.32 22.23
N PRO A 75 -15.13 7.34 22.47
CA PRO A 75 -14.09 7.74 21.55
C PRO A 75 -13.33 6.49 21.13
N MET A 76 -13.26 6.26 19.79
CA MET A 76 -12.61 5.10 19.18
C MET A 76 -11.41 4.69 20.02
N SER A 77 -11.41 3.44 20.46
CA SER A 77 -10.36 2.89 21.31
C SER A 77 -8.98 3.46 20.88
N HIS A 78 -8.32 4.14 21.82
CA HIS A 78 -6.93 4.57 21.61
C HIS A 78 -5.97 3.38 21.70
N VAL A 79 -6.52 2.18 21.96
CA VAL A 79 -5.78 0.93 22.12
C VAL A 79 -5.88 0.11 20.85
N TYR A 80 -4.74 -0.36 20.40
CA TYR A 80 -4.58 -1.16 19.19
C TYR A 80 -3.86 -2.46 19.48
N SER A 81 -4.17 -3.47 18.67
CA SER A 81 -3.49 -4.77 18.65
C SER A 81 -2.65 -4.88 17.37
N LEU A 82 -1.33 -5.06 17.52
CA LEU A 82 -0.47 -5.54 16.45
C LEU A 82 -0.59 -7.06 16.38
N ARG A 83 -0.96 -7.55 15.22
CA ARG A 83 -1.14 -8.99 14.96
C ARG A 83 -0.29 -9.45 13.78
N ILE A 84 0.05 -10.73 13.79
CA ILE A 84 0.45 -11.48 12.60
C ILE A 84 -0.62 -12.56 12.39
N TYR A 85 -1.23 -12.61 11.21
CA TYR A 85 -2.47 -13.36 11.02
C TYR A 85 -3.50 -12.99 12.11
N ASP A 86 -4.08 -13.97 12.78
CA ASP A 86 -5.03 -13.74 13.89
C ASP A 86 -4.35 -13.73 15.28
N THR A 87 -3.02 -13.88 15.34
CA THR A 87 -2.25 -13.92 16.60
C THR A 87 -1.89 -12.50 17.05
N GLU A 88 -2.35 -12.10 18.23
CA GLU A 88 -1.93 -10.84 18.88
C GLU A 88 -0.48 -10.97 19.36
N LEU A 89 0.38 -10.07 18.90
CA LEU A 89 1.79 -9.98 19.29
C LEU A 89 2.03 -8.89 20.33
N MET A 90 1.28 -7.77 20.22
CA MET A 90 1.47 -6.61 21.08
C MET A 90 0.18 -5.82 21.14
N ARG A 91 -0.09 -5.20 22.30
CA ARG A 91 -1.16 -4.21 22.48
C ARG A 91 -0.55 -2.90 22.92
N PHE A 92 -1.00 -1.79 22.32
CA PHE A 92 -0.47 -0.47 22.61
C PHE A 92 -1.55 0.60 22.47
N SER A 93 -1.43 1.67 23.28
CA SER A 93 -2.21 2.88 23.03
C SER A 93 -1.55 3.74 21.96
N MET A 94 -2.35 4.50 21.20
CA MET A 94 -1.87 5.45 20.20
C MET A 94 -2.72 6.71 20.21
N GLU A 95 -2.12 7.84 20.56
CA GLU A 95 -2.80 9.12 20.70
C GLU A 95 -2.08 10.25 19.97
N LYS A 96 -2.85 11.27 19.54
CA LYS A 96 -2.29 12.56 19.10
C LYS A 96 -2.02 13.43 20.31
N GLN A 97 -0.76 13.81 20.52
CA GLN A 97 -0.37 14.70 21.63
C GLN A 97 0.03 16.08 21.09
N GLY A 98 -0.95 16.97 21.02
CA GLY A 98 -0.75 18.39 20.62
C GLY A 98 0.01 18.55 19.30
N LEU A 99 1.05 19.41 19.30
CA LEU A 99 1.94 19.63 18.16
C LEU A 99 3.06 18.58 18.06
N SER A 100 3.24 17.74 19.05
CA SER A 100 4.35 16.75 19.12
C SER A 100 4.12 15.49 18.29
N GLY A 101 2.94 15.35 17.64
CA GLY A 101 2.66 14.22 16.75
C GLY A 101 1.99 13.04 17.47
N LEU A 102 2.21 11.83 16.96
CA LEU A 102 1.69 10.59 17.54
C LEU A 102 2.63 10.10 18.65
N VAL A 103 2.01 9.62 19.72
CA VAL A 103 2.70 8.91 20.81
C VAL A 103 2.02 7.56 21.02
N ALA A 104 2.78 6.57 21.44
CA ALA A 104 2.27 5.25 21.80
C ALA A 104 2.88 4.79 23.12
N GLU A 105 2.11 3.98 23.85
CA GLU A 105 2.57 3.26 25.03
C GLU A 105 2.25 1.78 24.86
N ILE A 106 3.24 0.91 25.10
CA ILE A 106 3.06 -0.53 25.03
C ILE A 106 2.38 -1.00 26.31
N LEU A 107 1.20 -1.61 26.15
CA LEU A 107 0.38 -2.09 27.27
C LEU A 107 0.58 -3.59 27.51
N TYR A 108 0.88 -4.35 26.44
CA TYR A 108 1.08 -5.80 26.51
C TYR A 108 1.99 -6.26 25.38
N THR A 109 2.82 -7.24 25.65
CA THR A 109 3.60 -7.99 24.65
C THR A 109 3.43 -9.48 24.89
N ASN A 110 3.13 -10.22 23.83
CA ASN A 110 3.07 -11.67 23.87
C ASN A 110 4.50 -12.23 23.82
N GLU A 111 5.08 -12.51 24.98
CA GLU A 111 6.47 -12.98 25.09
C GLU A 111 6.68 -14.38 24.52
N GLU A 112 5.66 -15.23 24.49
CA GLU A 112 5.73 -16.57 23.86
C GLU A 112 5.90 -16.46 22.35
N GLN A 113 5.31 -15.44 21.74
CA GLN A 113 5.36 -15.17 20.30
C GLN A 113 6.30 -14.00 19.95
N ALA A 114 7.18 -13.60 20.88
CA ALA A 114 8.07 -12.45 20.69
C ALA A 114 9.03 -12.61 19.50
N HIS A 115 9.34 -13.85 19.10
CA HIS A 115 10.14 -14.16 17.91
C HIS A 115 9.43 -13.79 16.59
N LEU A 116 8.11 -13.63 16.60
CA LEU A 116 7.30 -13.19 15.45
C LEU A 116 7.17 -11.67 15.34
N LEU A 117 7.58 -10.90 16.35
CA LEU A 117 7.58 -9.43 16.25
C LEU A 117 8.37 -8.94 15.03
N PRO A 118 8.01 -7.79 14.42
CA PRO A 118 8.79 -7.23 13.33
C PRO A 118 10.25 -7.00 13.74
N LEU A 119 11.20 -7.50 12.94
CA LEU A 119 12.63 -7.37 13.21
C LEU A 119 13.12 -5.92 13.21
N ASP A 120 12.41 -5.05 12.51
CA ASP A 120 12.72 -3.63 12.33
C ASP A 120 12.00 -2.72 13.33
N MET A 121 11.25 -3.27 14.29
CA MET A 121 10.51 -2.52 15.30
C MET A 121 11.21 -2.62 16.67
N GLU A 122 11.56 -1.49 17.25
CA GLU A 122 12.01 -1.43 18.63
C GLU A 122 10.82 -1.63 19.58
N ARG A 123 11.00 -2.40 20.65
CA ARG A 123 9.97 -2.65 21.67
C ARG A 123 9.81 -1.46 22.62
N THR A 124 9.50 -0.30 22.05
CA THR A 124 9.21 0.96 22.75
C THR A 124 8.04 1.67 22.08
N GLY A 125 7.32 2.52 22.78
CA GLY A 125 6.24 3.32 22.19
C GLY A 125 6.72 4.13 20.99
N LYS A 126 7.92 4.73 21.07
CA LYS A 126 8.54 5.43 19.94
C LYS A 126 8.86 4.49 18.77
N GLY A 127 9.33 3.28 19.06
CA GLY A 127 9.62 2.27 18.05
C GLY A 127 8.36 1.81 17.32
N VAL A 128 7.23 1.65 18.04
CA VAL A 128 5.92 1.34 17.45
C VAL A 128 5.48 2.45 16.50
N ILE A 129 5.52 3.72 16.92
CA ILE A 129 5.16 4.86 16.04
C ILE A 129 6.04 4.90 14.80
N HIS A 130 7.35 4.78 14.96
CA HIS A 130 8.28 4.79 13.84
C HIS A 130 8.05 3.62 12.85
N TRP A 131 7.67 2.44 13.36
CA TRP A 131 7.29 1.31 12.54
C TRP A 131 5.98 1.58 11.78
N LEU A 132 4.97 2.17 12.43
CA LEU A 132 3.70 2.55 11.81
C LEU A 132 3.87 3.63 10.74
N GLU A 133 4.72 4.63 10.96
CA GLU A 133 5.04 5.69 9.99
C GLU A 133 5.65 5.14 8.69
N ARG A 134 6.35 4.00 8.75
CA ARG A 134 6.86 3.28 7.58
C ARG A 134 5.81 2.43 6.87
N ARG A 135 4.63 2.29 7.45
CA ARG A 135 3.50 1.52 6.92
C ARG A 135 2.39 2.41 6.39
N VAL A 136 2.68 3.66 6.15
CA VAL A 136 1.80 4.58 5.44
C VAL A 136 2.48 5.09 4.18
N ILE A 137 1.67 5.53 3.24
CA ILE A 137 2.13 6.07 1.96
C ILE A 137 3.13 7.22 2.17
N PRO A 138 4.33 7.21 1.54
CA PRO A 138 5.31 8.27 1.68
C PRO A 138 4.82 9.58 1.06
N LYS A 139 5.19 10.69 1.67
CA LYS A 139 4.80 12.05 1.22
C LYS A 139 5.32 12.42 -0.18
N ASN A 140 6.42 11.82 -0.60
CA ASN A 140 7.06 12.04 -1.90
C ASN A 140 6.61 11.07 -3.00
N ARG A 141 5.61 10.21 -2.73
CA ARG A 141 5.05 9.33 -3.76
C ARG A 141 4.25 10.15 -4.77
N ALA A 142 4.35 9.78 -6.05
CA ALA A 142 3.48 10.34 -7.08
C ALA A 142 2.01 10.18 -6.71
N PHE A 143 1.24 11.25 -6.91
CA PHE A 143 -0.21 11.30 -6.68
C PHE A 143 -0.66 11.00 -5.25
N VAL A 144 0.21 11.19 -4.24
CA VAL A 144 -0.11 10.93 -2.83
C VAL A 144 -1.35 11.71 -2.36
N ASP A 145 -1.45 12.98 -2.75
CA ASP A 145 -2.57 13.83 -2.35
C ASP A 145 -3.88 13.39 -3.01
N GLU A 146 -3.85 12.96 -4.26
CA GLU A 146 -5.00 12.41 -4.99
C GLU A 146 -5.46 11.08 -4.38
N ILE A 147 -4.53 10.19 -4.03
CA ILE A 147 -4.82 8.92 -3.36
C ILE A 147 -5.50 9.18 -2.02
N LEU A 148 -4.90 10.00 -1.16
CA LEU A 148 -5.42 10.28 0.17
C LEU A 148 -6.73 11.07 0.14
N LYS A 149 -6.86 12.03 -0.78
CA LYS A 149 -8.09 12.80 -0.99
C LYS A 149 -9.29 11.92 -1.37
N THR A 150 -9.05 10.86 -2.15
CA THR A 150 -10.08 9.87 -2.50
C THR A 150 -10.69 9.22 -1.24
N LEU A 151 -9.93 9.13 -0.16
CA LEU A 151 -10.35 8.57 1.13
C LEU A 151 -10.71 9.64 2.18
N GLY A 152 -10.60 10.93 1.83
CA GLY A 152 -10.81 12.04 2.78
C GLY A 152 -9.72 12.15 3.84
N LEU A 153 -8.51 11.66 3.52
CA LEU A 153 -7.33 11.66 4.39
C LEU A 153 -6.30 12.72 3.94
N SER A 154 -5.31 12.97 4.78
CA SER A 154 -4.13 13.78 4.46
C SER A 154 -2.84 13.05 4.85
N HIS A 155 -1.73 13.42 4.23
CA HIS A 155 -0.41 12.81 4.48
C HIS A 155 0.15 13.06 5.91
N ASN A 156 -0.49 13.92 6.70
CA ASN A 156 -0.15 14.16 8.10
C ASN A 156 -1.03 13.37 9.07
N ASP A 157 -1.95 12.56 8.56
CA ASP A 157 -2.88 11.77 9.38
C ASP A 157 -2.49 10.29 9.39
N THR A 158 -1.28 9.99 9.91
CA THR A 158 -0.79 8.61 10.03
C THR A 158 -1.81 7.70 10.72
N LYS A 159 -2.42 8.17 11.84
CA LYS A 159 -3.44 7.39 12.54
C LYS A 159 -4.65 7.10 11.65
N GLY A 160 -5.20 8.11 10.97
CA GLY A 160 -6.33 7.92 10.06
C GLY A 160 -6.02 6.99 8.89
N ILE A 161 -4.79 7.03 8.36
CA ILE A 161 -4.34 6.10 7.31
C ILE A 161 -4.29 4.67 7.86
N ILE A 162 -3.71 4.45 9.05
CA ILE A 162 -3.66 3.13 9.72
C ILE A 162 -5.08 2.62 10.02
N ASP A 163 -5.99 3.45 10.52
CA ASP A 163 -7.38 3.07 10.78
C ASP A 163 -8.08 2.53 9.51
N VAL A 164 -7.75 3.09 8.33
CA VAL A 164 -8.29 2.63 7.04
C VAL A 164 -7.57 1.38 6.54
N CYS A 165 -6.24 1.45 6.38
CA CYS A 165 -5.48 0.36 5.75
C CYS A 165 -5.10 -0.76 6.73
N LYS A 166 -5.36 -0.59 8.03
CA LYS A 166 -4.96 -1.51 9.10
C LYS A 166 -3.46 -1.82 9.10
N GLY A 167 -2.65 -0.94 8.51
CA GLY A 167 -1.23 -1.15 8.31
C GLY A 167 -0.89 -2.35 7.42
N LEU A 168 -1.85 -2.91 6.70
CA LEU A 168 -1.65 -4.03 5.78
C LEU A 168 -0.70 -3.65 4.64
N SER A 169 0.21 -4.57 4.30
CA SER A 169 1.20 -4.39 3.25
C SER A 169 1.38 -5.68 2.45
N LEU A 170 1.78 -5.56 1.19
CA LEU A 170 2.22 -6.71 0.39
C LEU A 170 3.67 -7.14 0.73
N ASN A 171 4.30 -6.56 1.74
CA ASN A 171 5.63 -6.97 2.19
C ASN A 171 5.60 -8.01 3.31
N ASP A 172 4.48 -8.18 3.99
CA ASP A 172 4.36 -9.07 5.16
C ASP A 172 2.89 -9.32 5.56
N SER A 173 2.66 -10.13 6.58
CA SER A 173 1.33 -10.46 7.11
C SER A 173 1.01 -9.78 8.45
N TYR A 174 1.69 -8.68 8.78
CA TYR A 174 1.33 -7.86 9.94
C TYR A 174 0.16 -6.95 9.64
N TRP A 175 -0.66 -6.72 10.66
CA TRP A 175 -1.71 -5.72 10.64
C TRP A 175 -1.99 -5.15 12.02
N VAL A 176 -2.65 -3.99 12.05
CA VAL A 176 -2.97 -3.25 13.26
C VAL A 176 -4.46 -2.97 13.29
N VAL A 177 -5.12 -3.41 14.32
CA VAL A 177 -6.56 -3.27 14.50
C VAL A 177 -6.89 -2.66 15.86
N PRO A 178 -8.01 -1.90 15.99
CA PRO A 178 -8.43 -1.40 17.28
C PRO A 178 -8.77 -2.56 18.23
N GLU A 179 -8.65 -2.34 19.53
CA GLU A 179 -9.08 -3.29 20.56
C GLU A 179 -10.56 -3.66 20.37
N GLY A 180 -10.90 -4.92 20.57
CA GLY A 180 -12.25 -5.43 20.34
C GLY A 180 -12.60 -5.70 18.87
N PHE A 181 -11.67 -5.52 17.93
CA PHE A 181 -11.93 -5.85 16.53
C PHE A 181 -12.06 -7.36 16.32
N GLU A 182 -13.23 -7.79 15.86
CA GLU A 182 -13.59 -9.22 15.70
C GLU A 182 -13.25 -9.82 14.33
N GLY A 183 -12.85 -8.97 13.33
CA GLY A 183 -12.50 -9.44 11.99
C GLY A 183 -11.26 -10.31 11.98
N LYS A 184 -11.23 -11.29 11.05
CA LYS A 184 -10.10 -12.21 10.86
C LYS A 184 -9.18 -11.74 9.75
N PHE A 185 -7.89 -12.06 9.84
CA PHE A 185 -6.89 -11.70 8.83
C PHE A 185 -7.26 -12.16 7.42
N SER A 186 -7.84 -13.36 7.29
CA SER A 186 -8.30 -13.90 6.00
C SER A 186 -9.32 -13.03 5.28
N GLN A 187 -10.07 -12.19 6.01
CA GLN A 187 -11.08 -11.29 5.44
C GLN A 187 -10.50 -9.96 4.93
N TYR A 188 -9.26 -9.62 5.32
CA TYR A 188 -8.68 -8.29 5.07
C TYR A 188 -7.34 -8.31 4.39
N ASN A 189 -6.57 -9.42 4.44
CA ASN A 189 -5.24 -9.47 3.87
C ASN A 189 -5.24 -9.14 2.39
N LEU A 190 -4.12 -8.57 1.90
CA LEU A 190 -3.97 -8.09 0.52
C LEU A 190 -3.56 -9.20 -0.47
N TYR A 191 -3.27 -10.40 0.01
CA TYR A 191 -2.84 -11.51 -0.84
C TYR A 191 -4.02 -12.29 -1.43
N GLU A 192 -5.10 -12.45 -0.64
CA GLU A 192 -6.26 -13.26 -1.00
C GLU A 192 -7.50 -12.42 -1.32
N ASN A 193 -7.51 -11.17 -0.88
CA ASN A 193 -8.65 -10.27 -1.10
C ASN A 193 -8.36 -9.26 -2.20
N ARG A 194 -9.34 -9.02 -3.05
CA ARG A 194 -9.27 -7.97 -4.08
C ARG A 194 -9.18 -6.60 -3.43
N PHE A 195 -8.33 -5.76 -3.94
CA PHE A 195 -8.19 -4.37 -3.52
C PHE A 195 -8.70 -3.40 -4.58
N SER A 196 -8.86 -2.12 -4.21
CA SER A 196 -9.52 -1.11 -5.03
C SER A 196 -8.81 -0.84 -6.36
N GLU A 197 -9.46 -1.19 -7.47
CA GLU A 197 -9.00 -0.82 -8.82
C GLU A 197 -9.02 0.70 -9.03
N ILE A 198 -9.89 1.42 -8.35
CA ILE A 198 -9.96 2.88 -8.47
C ILE A 198 -8.76 3.52 -7.77
N LEU A 199 -8.37 3.07 -6.58
CA LEU A 199 -7.14 3.55 -5.95
C LEU A 199 -5.91 3.20 -6.78
N ALA A 200 -5.86 2.01 -7.38
CA ALA A 200 -4.81 1.63 -8.30
C ALA A 200 -4.75 2.58 -9.52
N LEU A 201 -5.89 2.93 -10.09
CA LEU A 201 -5.97 3.87 -11.20
C LEU A 201 -5.50 5.28 -10.80
N VAL A 202 -5.96 5.81 -9.66
CA VAL A 202 -5.53 7.11 -9.14
C VAL A 202 -4.01 7.10 -8.87
N ALA A 203 -3.49 6.05 -8.27
CA ALA A 203 -2.07 5.90 -7.93
C ALA A 203 -1.16 5.82 -9.17
N TYR A 204 -1.70 5.38 -10.30
CA TYR A 204 -0.94 5.23 -11.54
C TYR A 204 -1.06 6.43 -12.49
N THR A 205 -2.22 7.06 -12.55
CA THR A 205 -2.52 8.11 -13.55
C THR A 205 -2.69 9.50 -12.96
N GLY A 206 -2.87 9.62 -11.63
CA GLY A 206 -3.28 10.87 -10.98
C GLY A 206 -4.72 11.29 -11.31
N ALA A 207 -5.44 10.51 -12.11
CA ALA A 207 -6.82 10.84 -12.48
C ALA A 207 -7.70 10.75 -11.24
N GLY A 208 -8.30 11.89 -10.83
CA GLY A 208 -9.12 12.00 -9.64
C GLY A 208 -10.28 11.00 -9.65
N GLY A 209 -10.34 10.15 -8.64
CA GLY A 209 -11.47 9.25 -8.40
C GLY A 209 -12.59 9.97 -7.64
N SER A 210 -13.82 9.48 -7.78
CA SER A 210 -14.89 9.81 -6.83
C SER A 210 -14.50 9.25 -5.45
N ARG A 211 -14.88 9.97 -4.39
CA ARG A 211 -14.66 9.48 -3.02
C ARG A 211 -15.26 8.09 -2.85
N GLN A 212 -14.46 7.17 -2.37
CA GLN A 212 -14.84 5.78 -2.16
C GLN A 212 -15.05 5.45 -0.70
N ALA A 213 -15.81 4.37 -0.45
CA ALA A 213 -15.88 3.73 0.85
C ALA A 213 -14.51 3.23 1.28
N PHE A 214 -14.29 3.19 2.59
CA PHE A 214 -13.04 2.72 3.20
C PHE A 214 -12.76 1.27 2.78
N THR A 215 -11.70 1.09 2.03
CA THR A 215 -11.23 -0.24 1.63
C THR A 215 -9.74 -0.34 1.88
N THR A 216 -9.29 -1.52 2.27
CA THR A 216 -7.86 -1.82 2.33
C THR A 216 -7.29 -1.83 0.91
N SER A 217 -6.14 -1.21 0.74
CA SER A 217 -5.45 -1.18 -0.55
C SER A 217 -3.94 -1.11 -0.33
N PRO A 218 -3.13 -1.84 -1.10
CA PRO A 218 -1.69 -1.75 -1.03
C PRO A 218 -1.17 -0.35 -1.38
N GLU A 219 -1.96 0.47 -2.08
CA GLU A 219 -1.58 1.82 -2.45
C GLU A 219 -1.33 2.73 -1.25
N LEU A 220 -1.94 2.44 -0.09
CA LEU A 220 -1.79 3.20 1.14
C LEU A 220 -0.51 2.88 1.92
N THR A 221 0.23 1.84 1.51
CA THR A 221 1.46 1.38 2.18
C THR A 221 2.64 1.18 1.22
N THR A 222 2.42 1.38 -0.08
CA THR A 222 3.45 1.19 -1.10
C THR A 222 4.39 2.40 -1.16
N GLY A 223 5.69 2.13 -1.04
CA GLY A 223 6.76 3.13 -1.11
C GLY A 223 7.20 3.49 -2.53
N GLY A 224 8.24 4.35 -2.62
CA GLY A 224 8.87 4.81 -3.86
C GLY A 224 8.16 6.00 -4.50
N MET A 225 8.86 6.77 -5.35
CA MET A 225 8.44 8.07 -5.86
C MET A 225 7.62 7.98 -7.17
N LEU A 226 7.93 7.03 -8.06
CA LEU A 226 7.33 6.94 -9.40
C LEU A 226 5.84 6.60 -9.35
N PRO A 227 5.06 6.97 -10.37
CA PRO A 227 3.71 6.46 -10.58
C PRO A 227 3.72 4.94 -10.60
N LYS A 228 2.93 4.32 -9.74
CA LYS A 228 2.85 2.86 -9.66
C LYS A 228 1.53 2.41 -9.07
N ALA A 229 1.13 1.19 -9.43
CA ALA A 229 -0.05 0.57 -8.86
C ALA A 229 0.10 -0.95 -8.79
N TRP A 230 -0.43 -1.51 -7.73
CA TRP A 230 -0.65 -2.94 -7.63
C TRP A 230 -1.96 -3.33 -8.30
N ARG A 231 -1.94 -4.44 -9.03
CA ARG A 231 -3.11 -5.00 -9.68
C ARG A 231 -3.26 -6.48 -9.35
N TYR A 232 -4.46 -6.85 -8.98
CA TYR A 232 -4.85 -8.23 -8.86
C TYR A 232 -5.35 -8.71 -10.24
N VAL A 233 -4.59 -9.57 -10.91
CA VAL A 233 -4.95 -10.16 -12.19
C VAL A 233 -5.59 -11.52 -11.95
N GLU A 234 -6.86 -11.65 -12.31
CA GLU A 234 -7.64 -12.86 -12.04
C GLU A 234 -6.97 -14.10 -12.62
N HIS A 235 -6.80 -15.14 -11.83
CA HIS A 235 -6.14 -16.41 -12.18
C HIS A 235 -4.63 -16.32 -12.50
N ASP A 236 -4.01 -15.15 -12.37
CA ASP A 236 -2.60 -14.93 -12.72
C ASP A 236 -1.78 -14.44 -11.50
N GLY A 237 -2.33 -13.59 -10.64
CA GLY A 237 -1.67 -13.16 -9.43
C GLY A 237 -1.68 -11.65 -9.20
N ILE A 238 -0.74 -11.21 -8.37
CA ILE A 238 -0.58 -9.79 -8.00
C ILE A 238 0.66 -9.25 -8.71
N TYR A 239 0.48 -8.14 -9.44
CA TYR A 239 1.52 -7.49 -10.23
C TYR A 239 1.67 -6.03 -9.86
N LEU A 240 2.93 -5.57 -9.80
CA LEU A 240 3.26 -4.15 -9.72
C LEU A 240 3.44 -3.59 -11.13
N TYR A 241 2.73 -2.53 -11.44
CA TYR A 241 2.91 -1.70 -12.64
C TYR A 241 3.61 -0.41 -12.22
N LYS A 242 4.78 -0.14 -12.80
CA LYS A 242 5.56 1.07 -12.55
C LYS A 242 5.65 1.88 -13.84
N GLY A 243 5.14 3.11 -13.83
CA GLY A 243 5.33 4.09 -14.90
C GLY A 243 6.67 4.80 -14.76
N GLY A 244 7.03 5.56 -15.78
CA GLY A 244 8.20 6.41 -15.75
C GLY A 244 7.90 7.84 -15.30
N THR A 245 8.96 8.65 -15.17
CA THR A 245 8.89 10.09 -14.95
C THR A 245 8.25 10.79 -16.15
N THR A 246 7.83 12.04 -15.95
CA THR A 246 7.25 12.89 -17.00
C THR A 246 7.86 14.29 -16.94
N GLY A 247 7.74 15.05 -18.03
CA GLY A 247 8.06 16.49 -18.05
C GLY A 247 9.46 16.87 -18.52
N ALA A 248 10.34 15.89 -18.80
CA ALA A 248 11.67 16.14 -19.39
C ALA A 248 11.87 15.31 -20.67
N SER A 249 12.80 15.72 -21.53
CA SER A 249 13.07 15.03 -22.81
C SER A 249 13.62 13.61 -22.66
N ASN A 250 14.26 13.31 -21.53
CA ASN A 250 14.80 12.02 -21.13
C ASN A 250 13.92 11.28 -20.11
N ALA A 251 12.72 11.79 -19.83
CA ALA A 251 11.77 11.17 -18.91
C ALA A 251 11.10 9.92 -19.53
N GLY A 252 10.56 9.06 -18.67
CA GLY A 252 9.75 7.90 -19.09
C GLY A 252 10.55 6.69 -19.55
N ARG A 253 11.85 6.64 -19.30
CA ARG A 253 12.73 5.53 -19.69
C ARG A 253 12.83 4.45 -18.63
N GLU A 254 12.46 4.72 -17.39
CA GLU A 254 12.60 3.82 -16.25
C GLU A 254 11.95 2.46 -16.49
N PRO A 255 10.74 2.33 -17.08
CA PRO A 255 10.15 1.03 -17.40
C PRO A 255 11.01 0.20 -18.35
N TYR A 256 11.65 0.83 -19.32
CA TYR A 256 12.55 0.14 -20.27
C TYR A 256 13.84 -0.30 -19.59
N CYS A 257 14.40 0.54 -18.71
CA CYS A 257 15.60 0.18 -17.94
C CYS A 257 15.32 -1.02 -17.01
N GLU A 258 14.18 -1.05 -16.33
CA GLU A 258 13.74 -2.23 -15.55
C GLU A 258 13.67 -3.50 -16.43
N TYR A 259 13.01 -3.39 -17.56
CA TYR A 259 12.85 -4.52 -18.49
C TYR A 259 14.21 -5.04 -18.98
N TYR A 260 15.06 -4.18 -19.57
CA TYR A 260 16.35 -4.62 -20.09
C TYR A 260 17.30 -5.10 -19.01
N ALA A 261 17.31 -4.47 -17.83
CA ALA A 261 18.08 -4.95 -16.70
C ALA A 261 17.65 -6.36 -16.28
N SER A 262 16.34 -6.65 -16.27
CA SER A 262 15.86 -8.00 -15.93
C SER A 262 16.30 -9.05 -16.98
N GLN A 263 16.33 -8.71 -18.28
CA GLN A 263 16.81 -9.62 -19.35
C GLN A 263 18.32 -9.91 -19.21
N ILE A 264 19.10 -8.89 -18.81
CA ILE A 264 20.53 -9.07 -18.52
C ILE A 264 20.71 -9.99 -17.30
N ALA A 265 19.96 -9.73 -16.21
CA ALA A 265 20.00 -10.55 -15.01
C ALA A 265 19.65 -12.03 -15.30
N GLU A 266 18.63 -12.29 -16.11
CA GLU A 266 18.24 -13.61 -16.54
C GLU A 266 19.35 -14.30 -17.34
N THR A 267 19.96 -13.59 -18.30
CA THR A 267 21.10 -14.10 -19.08
C THR A 267 22.29 -14.45 -18.17
N MET A 268 22.51 -13.66 -17.12
CA MET A 268 23.54 -13.91 -16.08
C MET A 268 23.12 -14.99 -15.08
N ARG A 269 21.90 -15.50 -15.14
CA ARG A 269 21.31 -16.48 -14.21
C ARG A 269 21.30 -15.99 -12.76
N LEU A 270 21.07 -14.69 -12.55
CA LEU A 270 20.96 -14.10 -11.22
C LEU A 270 19.56 -14.38 -10.65
N ASN A 271 19.49 -14.47 -9.32
CA ASN A 271 18.21 -14.46 -8.62
C ASN A 271 17.64 -13.03 -8.62
N ALA A 272 16.83 -12.73 -9.61
CA ALA A 272 16.27 -11.40 -9.86
C ALA A 272 14.79 -11.47 -10.24
N VAL A 273 14.05 -10.40 -9.98
CA VAL A 273 12.66 -10.27 -10.41
C VAL A 273 12.63 -10.06 -11.92
N HIS A 274 11.77 -10.83 -12.59
CA HIS A 274 11.50 -10.65 -14.01
C HIS A 274 10.56 -9.47 -14.24
N TYR A 275 10.86 -8.65 -15.24
CA TYR A 275 10.02 -7.53 -15.66
C TYR A 275 9.61 -7.66 -17.12
N ASP A 276 8.32 -7.42 -17.38
CA ASP A 276 7.75 -7.25 -18.71
C ASP A 276 7.47 -5.78 -19.00
N LEU A 277 7.31 -5.42 -20.27
CA LEU A 277 6.75 -4.14 -20.70
C LEU A 277 5.26 -4.32 -21.04
N GLU A 278 4.42 -3.49 -20.43
CA GLU A 278 2.99 -3.47 -20.73
C GLU A 278 2.47 -2.05 -20.87
N ASN A 279 1.45 -1.83 -21.69
CA ASN A 279 0.75 -0.55 -21.74
C ASN A 279 -0.53 -0.64 -20.91
N TRP A 280 -0.60 0.15 -19.83
CA TRP A 280 -1.80 0.27 -19.03
C TRP A 280 -2.29 1.70 -19.01
N LYS A 281 -3.56 1.89 -19.42
CA LYS A 281 -4.19 3.22 -19.53
C LYS A 281 -3.44 4.21 -20.42
N GLY A 282 -2.80 3.74 -21.47
CA GLY A 282 -2.01 4.57 -22.39
C GLY A 282 -0.61 4.93 -21.90
N ILE A 283 -0.18 4.43 -20.74
CA ILE A 283 1.14 4.69 -20.15
C ILE A 283 1.95 3.39 -20.21
N THR A 284 3.18 3.46 -20.72
CA THR A 284 4.11 2.33 -20.68
C THR A 284 4.53 2.06 -19.23
N ALA A 285 4.43 0.82 -18.82
CA ALA A 285 4.83 0.33 -17.52
C ALA A 285 5.85 -0.79 -17.61
N SER A 286 6.76 -0.86 -16.64
CA SER A 286 7.37 -2.13 -16.26
C SER A 286 6.39 -2.88 -15.36
N LYS A 287 6.20 -4.17 -15.63
CA LYS A 287 5.30 -5.06 -14.91
C LYS A 287 6.10 -6.19 -14.30
N CYS A 288 5.96 -6.41 -12.99
CA CYS A 288 6.57 -7.56 -12.33
C CYS A 288 5.60 -8.24 -11.38
N ALA A 289 5.77 -9.55 -11.22
CA ALA A 289 5.02 -10.32 -10.24
C ALA A 289 5.47 -9.98 -8.81
N LEU A 290 4.53 -10.05 -7.87
CA LEU A 290 4.83 -9.96 -6.45
C LEU A 290 5.72 -11.16 -6.05
N PHE A 291 6.87 -10.91 -5.40
CA PHE A 291 7.79 -11.96 -4.94
C PHE A 291 7.62 -12.36 -3.48
N THR A 292 6.74 -11.68 -2.76
CA THR A 292 6.28 -12.06 -1.41
C THR A 292 4.96 -12.80 -1.50
N ASN A 293 4.54 -13.41 -0.40
CA ASN A 293 3.24 -14.05 -0.28
C ASN A 293 2.78 -14.00 1.19
N ILE A 294 1.64 -14.60 1.48
CA ILE A 294 1.05 -14.59 2.82
C ILE A 294 2.00 -15.17 3.88
N ASP A 295 2.85 -16.16 3.49
CA ASP A 295 3.77 -16.87 4.40
C ASP A 295 5.18 -16.29 4.39
N THR A 296 5.54 -15.46 3.40
CA THR A 296 6.89 -14.95 3.20
C THR A 296 6.91 -13.43 3.15
N ALA A 297 7.60 -12.83 4.11
CA ALA A 297 7.80 -11.40 4.20
C ALA A 297 9.10 -10.94 3.54
N TYR A 298 9.11 -9.71 3.01
CA TYR A 298 10.31 -9.00 2.59
C TYR A 298 10.70 -7.95 3.63
N ILE A 299 11.97 -7.96 4.05
CA ILE A 299 12.53 -6.97 4.96
C ILE A 299 13.71 -6.27 4.29
N PRO A 300 13.61 -4.97 3.98
CA PRO A 300 14.71 -4.18 3.46
C PRO A 300 15.91 -4.18 4.41
N ILE A 301 17.12 -4.32 3.86
CA ILE A 301 18.33 -4.39 4.69
C ILE A 301 18.55 -3.14 5.53
N GLY A 302 18.20 -1.97 5.03
CA GLY A 302 18.31 -0.71 5.77
C GLY A 302 17.45 -0.62 7.03
N ARG A 303 16.49 -1.53 7.19
CA ARG A 303 15.69 -1.65 8.41
C ARG A 303 16.37 -2.52 9.47
N ILE A 304 17.30 -3.39 9.05
CA ILE A 304 18.06 -4.30 9.92
C ILE A 304 19.44 -3.71 10.22
N VAL A 305 20.18 -3.34 9.19
CA VAL A 305 21.53 -2.76 9.28
C VAL A 305 21.42 -1.25 9.16
N ARG A 306 21.36 -0.56 10.31
CA ARG A 306 21.07 0.88 10.37
C ARG A 306 22.31 1.77 10.24
N THR A 307 23.51 1.22 10.46
CA THR A 307 24.78 1.94 10.45
C THR A 307 25.88 1.10 9.81
N GLY A 308 27.00 1.71 9.40
CA GLY A 308 28.16 1.01 8.86
C GLY A 308 28.14 0.77 7.35
N GLY A 309 27.11 1.27 6.66
CA GLY A 309 27.05 1.27 5.19
C GLY A 309 27.08 -0.14 4.58
N ILE A 310 27.55 -0.22 3.33
CA ILE A 310 27.60 -1.48 2.58
C ILE A 310 28.50 -2.54 3.22
N ALA A 311 29.57 -2.14 3.89
CA ALA A 311 30.46 -3.07 4.57
C ALA A 311 29.73 -3.82 5.71
N ALA A 312 28.89 -3.14 6.47
CA ALA A 312 28.07 -3.77 7.50
C ALA A 312 27.00 -4.68 6.89
N CYS A 313 26.42 -4.32 5.74
CA CYS A 313 25.49 -5.18 5.01
C CYS A 313 26.19 -6.47 4.53
N LEU A 314 27.38 -6.38 3.94
CA LEU A 314 28.17 -7.54 3.53
C LEU A 314 28.45 -8.46 4.74
N ALA A 315 28.94 -7.88 5.85
CA ALA A 315 29.21 -8.66 7.07
C ALA A 315 27.94 -9.31 7.65
N TYR A 316 26.79 -8.66 7.52
CA TYR A 316 25.50 -9.23 7.94
C TYR A 316 25.10 -10.42 7.06
N TYR A 317 25.18 -10.28 5.73
CA TYR A 317 24.88 -11.36 4.78
C TYR A 317 25.86 -12.54 4.94
N ASP A 318 27.14 -12.29 5.18
CA ASP A 318 28.13 -13.33 5.43
C ASP A 318 27.80 -14.19 6.68
N LYS A 319 27.19 -13.59 7.70
CA LYS A 319 26.70 -14.31 8.90
C LYS A 319 25.49 -15.18 8.63
N LEU A 320 24.66 -14.82 7.67
CA LEU A 320 23.46 -15.59 7.30
C LEU A 320 23.79 -16.84 6.48
N GLY A 321 24.91 -16.84 5.76
CA GLY A 321 25.39 -18.01 5.04
C GLY A 321 25.87 -17.73 3.60
N PRO A 322 26.40 -18.77 2.94
CA PRO A 322 27.00 -18.62 1.60
C PRO A 322 26.05 -18.09 0.53
N GLU A 323 24.81 -18.56 0.52
CA GLU A 323 23.79 -18.12 -0.44
C GLU A 323 23.51 -16.61 -0.33
N PHE A 324 23.43 -16.11 0.90
CA PHE A 324 23.25 -14.68 1.15
C PHE A 324 24.46 -13.88 0.70
N SER A 325 25.66 -14.37 1.02
CA SER A 325 26.93 -13.74 0.61
C SER A 325 27.08 -13.67 -0.90
N GLU A 326 26.69 -14.71 -1.62
CA GLU A 326 26.71 -14.77 -3.08
C GLU A 326 25.71 -13.77 -3.68
N GLN A 327 24.48 -13.74 -3.17
CA GLN A 327 23.43 -12.86 -3.66
C GLN A 327 23.81 -11.38 -3.58
N ILE A 328 24.31 -10.92 -2.42
CA ILE A 328 24.68 -9.49 -2.27
C ILE A 328 25.87 -9.12 -3.16
N ARG A 329 26.88 -9.99 -3.28
CA ARG A 329 28.04 -9.74 -4.13
C ARG A 329 27.66 -9.75 -5.61
N SER A 330 26.85 -10.71 -6.03
CA SER A 330 26.33 -10.78 -7.40
C SER A 330 25.49 -9.53 -7.75
N MET A 331 24.66 -9.06 -6.83
CA MET A 331 23.91 -7.83 -6.98
C MET A 331 24.82 -6.61 -7.17
N LEU A 332 25.88 -6.47 -6.35
CA LEU A 332 26.80 -5.33 -6.47
C LEU A 332 27.58 -5.35 -7.78
N VAL A 333 27.99 -6.54 -8.27
CA VAL A 333 28.63 -6.69 -9.58
C VAL A 333 27.65 -6.37 -10.69
N PHE A 334 26.41 -6.84 -10.57
CA PHE A 334 25.35 -6.55 -11.52
C PHE A 334 25.03 -5.05 -11.60
N ASP A 335 24.90 -4.37 -10.44
CA ASP A 335 24.65 -2.93 -10.38
C ASP A 335 25.80 -2.14 -11.06
N ALA A 336 27.04 -2.56 -10.87
CA ALA A 336 28.20 -1.96 -11.55
C ALA A 336 28.15 -2.19 -13.07
N LEU A 337 27.73 -3.38 -13.52
CA LEU A 337 27.61 -3.72 -14.94
C LEU A 337 26.55 -2.90 -15.66
N ILE A 338 25.36 -2.77 -15.06
CA ILE A 338 24.22 -2.04 -15.64
C ILE A 338 24.22 -0.56 -15.30
N TYR A 339 25.24 -0.08 -14.58
CA TYR A 339 25.33 1.30 -14.10
C TYR A 339 24.09 1.73 -13.33
N ASN A 340 23.71 0.95 -12.29
CA ASN A 340 22.57 1.27 -11.44
C ASN A 340 22.93 2.33 -10.41
N GLU A 341 22.32 3.49 -10.48
CA GLU A 341 22.63 4.65 -9.61
C GLU A 341 21.76 4.72 -8.36
N ASP A 342 20.74 3.84 -8.22
CA ASP A 342 19.74 3.91 -7.13
C ASP A 342 19.66 2.65 -6.26
N ARG A 343 20.74 1.89 -6.09
CA ARG A 343 20.78 0.75 -5.18
C ARG A 343 20.87 1.21 -3.72
N HIS A 344 19.83 1.84 -3.22
CA HIS A 344 19.73 2.20 -1.81
C HIS A 344 19.31 1.00 -0.93
N PHE A 345 19.48 1.09 0.38
CA PHE A 345 19.23 0.00 1.34
C PHE A 345 17.75 -0.39 1.50
N GLY A 346 16.85 0.24 0.78
CA GLY A 346 15.45 -0.16 0.63
C GLY A 346 15.21 -1.14 -0.52
N ASN A 347 16.15 -1.22 -1.50
CA ASN A 347 16.00 -1.96 -2.75
C ASN A 347 16.72 -3.32 -2.73
N PHE A 348 17.14 -3.80 -1.58
CA PHE A 348 17.58 -5.17 -1.34
C PHE A 348 17.39 -5.55 0.13
N GLY A 349 17.34 -6.84 0.43
CA GLY A 349 17.06 -7.31 1.78
C GLY A 349 16.95 -8.81 1.86
N VAL A 350 16.15 -9.26 2.81
CA VAL A 350 15.98 -10.69 3.10
C VAL A 350 14.51 -11.09 3.09
N LEU A 351 14.26 -12.36 2.82
CA LEU A 351 12.96 -12.99 2.97
C LEU A 351 12.89 -13.67 4.34
N ARG A 352 11.74 -13.50 5.00
CA ARG A 352 11.45 -14.04 6.33
C ARG A 352 10.19 -14.89 6.26
N ASP A 353 10.25 -16.05 6.88
CA ASP A 353 9.08 -16.88 7.10
C ASP A 353 8.20 -16.28 8.20
N ASN A 354 6.92 -16.06 7.89
CA ASN A 354 5.96 -15.41 8.79
C ASN A 354 5.48 -16.32 9.94
N HIS A 355 5.65 -17.64 9.83
CA HIS A 355 5.25 -18.60 10.86
C HIS A 355 6.34 -18.83 11.91
N SER A 356 7.57 -18.97 11.47
CA SER A 356 8.71 -19.20 12.37
C SER A 356 9.46 -17.94 12.78
N GLY A 357 9.28 -16.85 12.02
CA GLY A 357 10.05 -15.62 12.23
C GLY A 357 11.50 -15.68 11.75
N ASN A 358 11.92 -16.78 11.12
CA ASN A 358 13.30 -16.97 10.67
C ASN A 358 13.55 -16.30 9.30
N ILE A 359 14.77 -15.81 9.10
CA ILE A 359 15.24 -15.40 7.77
C ILE A 359 15.51 -16.69 7.00
N ILE A 360 14.93 -16.80 5.79
CA ILE A 360 14.93 -18.04 4.99
C ILE A 360 15.70 -17.92 3.69
N ALA A 361 15.81 -16.73 3.11
CA ALA A 361 16.52 -16.52 1.84
C ALA A 361 16.92 -15.05 1.66
N PRO A 362 17.90 -14.73 0.81
CA PRO A 362 18.08 -13.38 0.33
C PRO A 362 16.92 -13.02 -0.63
N ALA A 363 16.50 -11.75 -0.62
CA ALA A 363 15.52 -11.28 -1.58
C ALA A 363 16.10 -11.28 -3.02
N PRO A 364 15.27 -11.49 -4.06
CA PRO A 364 15.72 -11.36 -5.43
C PRO A 364 16.16 -9.92 -5.72
N ILE A 365 16.99 -9.70 -6.72
CA ILE A 365 17.37 -8.36 -7.20
C ILE A 365 16.15 -7.73 -7.87
N PHE A 366 15.80 -6.51 -7.50
CA PHE A 366 14.68 -5.76 -8.07
C PHE A 366 14.96 -4.26 -8.06
N ASP A 367 14.07 -3.47 -8.67
CA ASP A 367 14.15 -2.00 -8.73
C ASP A 367 15.43 -1.48 -9.40
N ASN A 368 15.52 -1.73 -10.71
CA ASN A 368 16.65 -1.37 -11.55
C ASN A 368 16.28 -0.24 -12.54
N GLY A 369 15.24 0.55 -12.26
CA GLY A 369 14.73 1.57 -13.17
C GLY A 369 15.70 2.72 -13.44
N LEU A 370 16.61 3.00 -12.50
CA LEU A 370 17.67 4.00 -12.66
C LEU A 370 19.00 3.37 -13.06
N SER A 371 18.99 2.52 -14.07
CA SER A 371 20.17 1.87 -14.66
C SER A 371 20.29 2.19 -16.14
N LEU A 372 21.31 1.65 -16.79
CA LEU A 372 21.53 1.71 -18.24
C LEU A 372 21.52 3.15 -18.77
N PHE A 373 22.09 4.09 -17.99
CA PHE A 373 22.12 5.51 -18.32
C PHE A 373 20.72 6.11 -18.56
N CYS A 374 19.75 5.75 -17.73
CA CYS A 374 18.33 6.10 -17.87
C CYS A 374 18.09 7.58 -18.18
N TYR A 375 18.84 8.48 -17.53
CA TYR A 375 18.68 9.93 -17.70
C TYR A 375 19.75 10.58 -18.58
N ALA A 376 20.64 9.81 -19.22
CA ALA A 376 21.66 10.37 -20.09
C ALA A 376 21.04 11.12 -21.28
N GLY A 377 21.51 12.33 -21.52
CA GLY A 377 21.21 13.13 -22.71
C GLY A 377 22.14 12.76 -23.88
N LYS A 378 21.93 13.37 -25.06
CA LYS A 378 22.79 13.14 -26.22
C LYS A 378 24.24 13.61 -25.98
N GLU A 379 24.42 14.64 -25.18
CA GLU A 379 25.70 15.23 -24.77
C GLU A 379 26.53 14.28 -23.89
N ASP A 380 25.91 13.35 -23.18
CA ASP A 380 26.60 12.41 -22.29
C ASP A 380 27.23 11.23 -23.05
N TYR A 381 26.91 11.07 -24.33
CA TYR A 381 27.45 10.03 -25.22
C TYR A 381 28.54 10.50 -26.17
N ALA A 382 28.96 11.76 -26.02
CA ALA A 382 29.96 12.40 -26.93
C ALA A 382 31.40 12.15 -26.52
#